data_eebe856573639fdc822230346301a7e1
#
_entry.id   eebe856573639fdc822230346301a7e1
#
_cell.length_a   1.000
_cell.length_b   1.000
_cell.length_c   1.000
_cell.angle_alpha   90.00
_cell.angle_beta   90.00
_cell.angle_gamma   90.00
#
_symmetry.space_group_name_H-M   'P 1'
#
loop_
_entity.id
_entity.type
_entity.pdbx_description
1 polymer ?
#
loop_
_entity_poly.entity_id
_entity_poly.type
_entity_poly.pdbx_seq_one_letter_code
_entity_poly.pdbx_strand_id
1 'polypeptide(L)'
;FLIGQGCGRWGNFFNQEAFGCNTTLPWGMFSEATEEYLMGSTVTVPKGVTIDPTMPVHPTFLYESIWCFVGLALLTAYIKKRKFNGDIALRYLIWYGAGRFWIEGLRTDSLLLVPSLGLRASQLVAAAAVVGGVALEIFLTRKYKGKPLMVTLALTAENRTLLAKVHKAQPELVLEREQLVASSPRKLFIERTNAYNEQVKQMLKGKLAEKN
;
A
#
# COMPACT_ATOMS: atom_id res chain seq x y z
N PHE A 1 6.74 -2.55 0.39
CA PHE A 1 5.92 -3.38 -0.51
C PHE A 1 5.99 -2.89 -1.96
N LEU A 2 5.63 -1.63 -2.30
CA LEU A 2 5.56 -1.15 -3.69
C LEU A 2 6.86 -1.32 -4.49
N ILE A 3 8.03 -1.12 -3.87
CA ILE A 3 9.33 -1.35 -4.53
C ILE A 3 9.47 -2.83 -4.89
N GLY A 4 9.25 -3.72 -3.93
CA GLY A 4 9.36 -5.16 -4.17
C GLY A 4 8.34 -5.66 -5.20
N GLN A 5 7.12 -5.13 -5.17
CA GLN A 5 6.10 -5.44 -6.17
C GLN A 5 6.51 -4.92 -7.56
N GLY A 6 6.92 -3.66 -7.68
CA GLY A 6 7.34 -3.07 -8.95
C GLY A 6 8.52 -3.80 -9.59
N CYS A 7 9.56 -4.11 -8.80
CA CYS A 7 10.70 -4.89 -9.28
C CYS A 7 10.34 -6.35 -9.57
N GLY A 8 9.50 -6.98 -8.73
CA GLY A 8 9.11 -8.37 -8.91
C GLY A 8 8.34 -8.63 -10.20
N ARG A 9 7.64 -7.62 -10.77
CA ARG A 9 6.96 -7.74 -12.06
C ARG A 9 7.89 -8.00 -13.25
N TRP A 10 9.14 -7.60 -13.14
CA TRP A 10 10.14 -7.92 -14.18
C TRP A 10 10.46 -9.41 -14.24
N GLY A 11 10.21 -10.18 -13.16
CA GLY A 11 10.25 -11.64 -13.21
C GLY A 11 9.27 -12.21 -14.23
N ASN A 12 8.05 -11.66 -14.33
CA ASN A 12 7.07 -12.08 -15.33
C ASN A 12 7.55 -11.80 -16.76
N PHE A 13 8.30 -10.71 -16.96
CA PHE A 13 8.92 -10.43 -18.26
C PHE A 13 9.97 -11.48 -18.64
N PHE A 14 10.86 -11.83 -17.72
CA PHE A 14 11.89 -12.84 -17.96
C PHE A 14 11.29 -14.24 -18.15
N ASN A 15 10.23 -14.55 -17.40
CA ASN A 15 9.51 -15.81 -17.53
C ASN A 15 8.54 -15.83 -18.73
N GLN A 16 8.32 -14.66 -19.38
CA GLN A 16 7.37 -14.49 -20.49
C GLN A 16 5.94 -14.95 -20.15
N GLU A 17 5.49 -14.61 -18.95
CA GLU A 17 4.19 -14.98 -18.39
C GLU A 17 3.36 -13.76 -17.97
N ALA A 18 2.08 -13.98 -17.62
CA ALA A 18 1.20 -12.97 -17.03
C ALA A 18 1.03 -11.70 -17.90
N PHE A 19 1.02 -11.87 -19.21
CA PHE A 19 0.79 -10.81 -20.19
C PHE A 19 -0.71 -10.56 -20.44
N GLY A 20 -1.03 -9.49 -21.18
CA GLY A 20 -2.40 -9.12 -21.53
C GLY A 20 -2.88 -9.65 -22.88
N CYS A 21 -4.09 -9.22 -23.26
CA CYS A 21 -4.63 -9.50 -24.60
C CYS A 21 -3.83 -8.77 -25.70
N ASN A 22 -4.17 -9.04 -26.97
CA ASN A 22 -3.51 -8.42 -28.11
C ASN A 22 -3.60 -6.90 -28.09
N THR A 23 -2.57 -6.24 -28.62
CA THR A 23 -2.48 -4.79 -28.72
C THR A 23 -1.79 -4.35 -29.99
N THR A 24 -2.22 -3.21 -30.51
CA THR A 24 -1.55 -2.50 -31.63
C THR A 24 -0.66 -1.37 -31.15
N LEU A 25 -0.48 -1.23 -29.83
CA LEU A 25 0.35 -0.18 -29.24
C LEU A 25 1.84 -0.43 -29.55
N PRO A 26 2.62 0.65 -29.76
CA PRO A 26 4.03 0.55 -30.18
C PRO A 26 4.95 -0.13 -29.16
N TRP A 27 4.50 -0.30 -27.94
CA TRP A 27 5.20 -1.00 -26.85
C TRP A 27 4.63 -2.38 -26.54
N GLY A 28 3.81 -2.95 -27.45
CA GLY A 28 3.37 -4.33 -27.36
C GLY A 28 4.57 -5.27 -27.33
N MET A 29 4.49 -6.35 -26.56
CA MET A 29 5.52 -7.38 -26.51
C MET A 29 5.10 -8.60 -27.34
N PHE A 30 6.09 -9.26 -27.96
CA PHE A 30 5.91 -10.48 -28.71
C PHE A 30 7.09 -11.42 -28.47
N SER A 31 6.80 -12.70 -28.31
CA SER A 31 7.82 -13.75 -28.19
C SER A 31 7.23 -15.10 -28.60
N GLU A 32 8.08 -16.06 -28.94
CA GLU A 32 7.66 -17.43 -29.25
C GLU A 32 6.86 -18.06 -28.10
N ALA A 33 7.26 -17.84 -26.84
CA ALA A 33 6.54 -18.35 -25.67
C ALA A 33 5.15 -17.72 -25.50
N THR A 34 4.98 -16.43 -25.85
CA THR A 34 3.66 -15.78 -25.88
C THR A 34 2.77 -16.34 -26.97
N GLU A 35 3.32 -16.61 -28.15
CA GLU A 35 2.60 -17.23 -29.27
C GLU A 35 2.14 -18.65 -28.92
N GLU A 36 3.05 -19.48 -28.41
CA GLU A 36 2.74 -20.84 -27.98
C GLU A 36 1.67 -20.88 -26.88
N TYR A 37 1.77 -20.00 -25.88
CA TYR A 37 0.76 -19.87 -24.83
C TYR A 37 -0.61 -19.50 -25.41
N LEU A 38 -0.67 -18.53 -26.34
CA LEU A 38 -1.93 -18.08 -26.95
C LEU A 38 -2.55 -19.09 -27.89
N MET A 39 -1.75 -19.99 -28.48
CA MET A 39 -2.25 -21.16 -29.26
C MET A 39 -2.86 -22.24 -28.35
N GLY A 40 -2.53 -22.23 -27.04
CA GLY A 40 -3.03 -23.21 -26.08
C GLY A 40 -4.52 -23.03 -25.73
N SER A 41 -5.16 -24.12 -25.30
CA SER A 41 -6.59 -24.17 -24.98
C SER A 41 -6.98 -23.52 -23.63
N THR A 42 -6.02 -23.06 -22.84
CA THR A 42 -6.23 -22.56 -21.48
C THR A 42 -6.38 -21.03 -21.37
N VAL A 43 -6.37 -20.34 -22.51
CA VAL A 43 -6.42 -18.87 -22.54
C VAL A 43 -7.80 -18.36 -22.14
N THR A 44 -7.84 -17.56 -21.07
CA THR A 44 -9.06 -16.90 -20.59
C THR A 44 -9.21 -15.55 -21.25
N VAL A 45 -10.05 -15.45 -22.25
CA VAL A 45 -10.26 -14.22 -23.02
C VAL A 45 -11.43 -13.41 -22.43
N PRO A 46 -11.31 -12.08 -22.32
CA PRO A 46 -12.46 -11.23 -22.05
C PRO A 46 -13.58 -11.45 -23.08
N LYS A 47 -14.84 -11.39 -22.64
CA LYS A 47 -15.98 -11.61 -23.52
C LYS A 47 -15.97 -10.63 -24.71
N GLY A 48 -16.02 -11.15 -25.93
CA GLY A 48 -16.00 -10.35 -27.16
C GLY A 48 -14.61 -9.95 -27.67
N VAL A 49 -13.54 -10.46 -27.07
CA VAL A 49 -12.16 -10.29 -27.56
C VAL A 49 -11.72 -11.58 -28.26
N THR A 50 -11.33 -11.48 -29.51
CA THR A 50 -10.62 -12.53 -30.23
C THR A 50 -9.13 -12.36 -30.02
N ILE A 51 -8.40 -13.45 -29.79
CA ILE A 51 -6.95 -13.44 -29.66
C ILE A 51 -6.32 -13.96 -30.94
N ASP A 52 -5.36 -13.23 -31.45
CA ASP A 52 -4.49 -13.63 -32.55
C ASP A 52 -3.10 -13.95 -31.96
N PRO A 53 -2.64 -15.22 -31.99
CA PRO A 53 -1.33 -15.60 -31.45
C PRO A 53 -0.16 -14.87 -32.11
N THR A 54 -0.31 -14.40 -33.35
CA THR A 54 0.76 -13.74 -34.12
C THR A 54 0.86 -12.24 -33.84
N MET A 55 -0.07 -11.69 -33.08
CA MET A 55 -0.07 -10.26 -32.73
C MET A 55 0.59 -9.98 -31.37
N PRO A 56 1.24 -8.81 -31.22
CA PRO A 56 1.77 -8.37 -29.92
C PRO A 56 0.70 -8.31 -28.82
N VAL A 57 1.13 -8.50 -27.57
CA VAL A 57 0.28 -8.48 -26.37
C VAL A 57 0.63 -7.31 -25.45
N HIS A 58 -0.32 -6.91 -24.61
CA HIS A 58 -0.08 -5.88 -23.59
C HIS A 58 0.96 -6.33 -22.56
N PRO A 59 2.06 -5.59 -22.34
CA PRO A 59 3.06 -5.86 -21.33
C PRO A 59 2.54 -5.48 -19.93
N THR A 60 1.67 -6.30 -19.37
CA THR A 60 1.03 -6.00 -18.07
C THR A 60 2.04 -5.87 -16.94
N PHE A 61 3.19 -6.58 -17.00
CA PHE A 61 4.30 -6.43 -16.06
C PHE A 61 4.80 -4.99 -16.00
N LEU A 62 4.91 -4.31 -17.15
CA LEU A 62 5.36 -2.93 -17.25
C LEU A 62 4.32 -1.98 -16.64
N TYR A 63 3.04 -2.20 -16.94
CA TYR A 63 1.96 -1.39 -16.39
C TYR A 63 1.89 -1.51 -14.87
N GLU A 64 1.99 -2.72 -14.33
CA GLU A 64 2.02 -2.95 -12.89
C GLU A 64 3.26 -2.33 -12.24
N SER A 65 4.43 -2.44 -12.88
CA SER A 65 5.68 -1.84 -12.38
C SER A 65 5.57 -0.32 -12.31
N ILE A 66 5.14 0.33 -13.40
CA ILE A 66 4.93 1.79 -13.45
C ILE A 66 3.90 2.21 -12.39
N TRP A 67 2.77 1.49 -12.28
CA TRP A 67 1.74 1.76 -11.28
C TRP A 67 2.28 1.72 -9.85
N CYS A 68 3.12 0.71 -9.54
CA CYS A 68 3.77 0.59 -8.24
C CYS A 68 4.70 1.76 -7.95
N PHE A 69 5.54 2.17 -8.91
CA PHE A 69 6.47 3.29 -8.71
C PHE A 69 5.78 4.65 -8.62
N VAL A 70 4.72 4.87 -9.42
CA VAL A 70 3.87 6.08 -9.29
C VAL A 70 3.20 6.11 -7.91
N GLY A 71 2.64 4.99 -7.46
CA GLY A 71 2.07 4.86 -6.12
C GLY A 71 3.08 5.14 -5.01
N LEU A 72 4.31 4.64 -5.15
CA LEU A 72 5.40 4.92 -4.22
C LEU A 72 5.70 6.42 -4.13
N ALA A 73 5.83 7.09 -5.28
CA ALA A 73 6.09 8.53 -5.33
C ALA A 73 4.95 9.33 -4.67
N LEU A 74 3.69 9.04 -5.02
CA LEU A 74 2.52 9.71 -4.48
C LEU A 74 2.37 9.50 -2.96
N LEU A 75 2.51 8.25 -2.49
CA LEU A 75 2.41 7.94 -1.07
C LEU A 75 3.56 8.57 -0.27
N THR A 76 4.78 8.59 -0.82
CA THR A 76 5.93 9.24 -0.19
C THR A 76 5.71 10.75 -0.07
N ALA A 77 5.23 11.40 -1.12
CA ALA A 77 4.89 12.82 -1.08
C ALA A 77 3.75 13.13 -0.07
N TYR A 78 2.84 12.17 0.11
CA TYR A 78 1.71 12.32 1.02
C TYR A 78 2.06 12.05 2.50
N ILE A 79 3.16 11.37 2.83
CA ILE A 79 3.52 10.94 4.20
C ILE A 79 3.36 12.08 5.23
N LYS A 80 3.80 13.29 4.88
CA LYS A 80 3.73 14.47 5.77
C LYS A 80 2.30 14.99 5.99
N LYS A 81 1.36 14.63 5.11
CA LYS A 81 -0.05 15.08 5.13
C LYS A 81 -0.99 14.03 5.74
N ARG A 82 -0.47 12.91 6.24
CA ARG A 82 -1.28 11.82 6.81
C ARG A 82 -2.22 12.34 7.90
N LYS A 83 -3.45 11.84 7.93
CA LYS A 83 -4.52 12.32 8.82
C LYS A 83 -4.70 11.47 10.08
N PHE A 84 -4.33 10.19 10.01
CA PHE A 84 -4.43 9.24 11.12
C PHE A 84 -3.36 8.16 11.02
N ASN A 85 -3.16 7.39 12.09
CA ASN A 85 -2.23 6.26 12.06
C ASN A 85 -2.82 5.13 11.21
N GLY A 86 -2.07 4.70 10.20
CA GLY A 86 -2.53 3.73 9.20
C GLY A 86 -3.05 4.35 7.90
N ASP A 87 -3.13 5.69 7.78
CA ASP A 87 -3.57 6.39 6.57
C ASP A 87 -2.78 5.96 5.33
N ILE A 88 -1.45 5.89 5.42
CA ILE A 88 -0.58 5.46 4.32
C ILE A 88 -0.86 3.99 3.91
N ALA A 89 -1.07 3.10 4.89
CA ALA A 89 -1.37 1.70 4.61
C ALA A 89 -2.73 1.54 3.92
N LEU A 90 -3.72 2.33 4.33
CA LEU A 90 -5.05 2.31 3.72
C LEU A 90 -5.02 2.86 2.29
N ARG A 91 -4.29 3.95 2.05
CA ARG A 91 -4.08 4.50 0.70
C ARG A 91 -3.30 3.57 -0.20
N TYR A 92 -2.31 2.85 0.35
CA TYR A 92 -1.63 1.79 -0.39
C TYR A 92 -2.62 0.70 -0.83
N LEU A 93 -3.53 0.26 0.05
CA LEU A 93 -4.53 -0.76 -0.27
C LEU A 93 -5.46 -0.28 -1.39
N ILE A 94 -5.95 0.97 -1.31
CA ILE A 94 -6.80 1.58 -2.34
C ILE A 94 -6.05 1.69 -3.67
N TRP A 95 -4.82 2.20 -3.65
CA TRP A 95 -3.99 2.36 -4.84
C TRP A 95 -3.70 1.03 -5.53
N TYR A 96 -3.27 0.05 -4.75
CA TYR A 96 -2.98 -1.29 -5.26
C TYR A 96 -4.22 -1.98 -5.80
N GLY A 97 -5.35 -1.89 -5.09
CA GLY A 97 -6.63 -2.42 -5.54
C GLY A 97 -7.09 -1.78 -6.86
N ALA A 98 -6.97 -0.45 -6.98
CA ALA A 98 -7.29 0.25 -8.23
C ALA A 98 -6.45 -0.24 -9.40
N GLY A 99 -5.13 -0.39 -9.23
CA GLY A 99 -4.23 -0.93 -10.25
C GLY A 99 -4.60 -2.36 -10.64
N ARG A 100 -4.81 -3.22 -9.64
CA ARG A 100 -5.21 -4.61 -9.87
C ARG A 100 -6.52 -4.72 -10.63
N PHE A 101 -7.49 -3.85 -10.35
CA PHE A 101 -8.80 -3.87 -10.99
C PHE A 101 -8.72 -3.69 -12.51
N TRP A 102 -8.02 -2.66 -12.99
CA TRP A 102 -7.98 -2.38 -14.43
C TRP A 102 -6.94 -3.24 -15.16
N ILE A 103 -5.77 -3.53 -14.56
CA ILE A 103 -4.74 -4.35 -15.20
C ILE A 103 -5.21 -5.80 -15.35
N GLU A 104 -5.90 -6.33 -14.33
CA GLU A 104 -6.51 -7.67 -14.42
C GLU A 104 -7.48 -7.78 -15.58
N GLY A 105 -8.18 -6.70 -15.94
CA GLY A 105 -9.03 -6.63 -17.11
C GLY A 105 -8.34 -6.93 -18.43
N LEU A 106 -7.03 -6.69 -18.52
CA LEU A 106 -6.22 -6.94 -19.72
C LEU A 106 -5.62 -8.35 -19.78
N ARG A 107 -5.53 -9.06 -18.66
CA ARG A 107 -4.81 -10.35 -18.56
C ARG A 107 -5.56 -11.48 -19.24
N THR A 108 -4.80 -12.44 -19.78
CA THR A 108 -5.32 -13.63 -20.47
C THR A 108 -5.33 -14.88 -19.59
N ASP A 109 -4.74 -14.83 -18.39
CA ASP A 109 -4.60 -15.94 -17.45
C ASP A 109 -5.46 -15.81 -16.18
N SER A 110 -6.50 -14.97 -16.22
CA SER A 110 -7.33 -14.66 -15.07
C SER A 110 -8.37 -15.73 -14.76
N LEU A 111 -8.56 -16.00 -13.45
CA LEU A 111 -9.59 -16.91 -12.97
C LEU A 111 -10.99 -16.25 -13.03
N LEU A 112 -11.90 -16.77 -13.86
CA LEU A 112 -13.30 -16.34 -13.91
C LEU A 112 -14.09 -16.92 -12.75
N LEU A 113 -14.67 -16.07 -11.92
CA LEU A 113 -15.58 -16.52 -10.84
C LEU A 113 -16.98 -16.80 -11.36
N VAL A 114 -17.49 -15.95 -12.27
CA VAL A 114 -18.78 -16.09 -12.92
C VAL A 114 -18.59 -15.98 -14.44
N PRO A 115 -18.42 -17.11 -15.13
CA PRO A 115 -18.14 -17.12 -16.58
C PRO A 115 -19.21 -16.41 -17.41
N SER A 116 -20.48 -16.50 -17.02
CA SER A 116 -21.60 -15.86 -17.72
C SER A 116 -21.55 -14.33 -17.72
N LEU A 117 -20.97 -13.71 -16.68
CA LEU A 117 -20.83 -12.28 -16.52
C LEU A 117 -19.42 -11.78 -16.85
N GLY A 118 -18.46 -12.67 -17.13
CA GLY A 118 -17.06 -12.32 -17.36
C GLY A 118 -16.37 -11.74 -16.13
N LEU A 119 -16.92 -11.94 -14.92
CA LEU A 119 -16.37 -11.40 -13.69
C LEU A 119 -15.20 -12.23 -13.18
N ARG A 120 -14.09 -11.57 -12.96
CA ARG A 120 -12.87 -12.15 -12.42
C ARG A 120 -12.82 -12.03 -10.90
N ALA A 121 -12.44 -13.12 -10.22
CA ALA A 121 -12.35 -13.14 -8.75
C ALA A 121 -11.45 -12.01 -8.22
N SER A 122 -10.30 -11.81 -8.83
CA SER A 122 -9.34 -10.76 -8.47
C SER A 122 -9.89 -9.35 -8.64
N GLN A 123 -10.72 -9.09 -9.67
CA GLN A 123 -11.37 -7.78 -9.87
C GLN A 123 -12.41 -7.48 -8.80
N LEU A 124 -13.19 -8.48 -8.39
CA LEU A 124 -14.18 -8.30 -7.31
C LEU A 124 -13.51 -7.98 -5.98
N VAL A 125 -12.44 -8.72 -5.64
CA VAL A 125 -11.66 -8.45 -4.42
C VAL A 125 -11.02 -7.06 -4.50
N ALA A 126 -10.46 -6.69 -5.64
CA ALA A 126 -9.86 -5.38 -5.87
C ALA A 126 -10.89 -4.24 -5.74
N ALA A 127 -12.07 -4.40 -6.36
CA ALA A 127 -13.17 -3.44 -6.24
C ALA A 127 -13.64 -3.29 -4.78
N ALA A 128 -13.83 -4.41 -4.06
CA ALA A 128 -14.20 -4.40 -2.66
C ALA A 128 -13.13 -3.71 -1.79
N ALA A 129 -11.84 -3.94 -2.06
CA ALA A 129 -10.75 -3.27 -1.37
C ALA A 129 -10.74 -1.75 -1.62
N VAL A 130 -11.02 -1.31 -2.85
CA VAL A 130 -11.10 0.12 -3.19
C VAL A 130 -12.31 0.76 -2.51
N VAL A 131 -13.51 0.21 -2.70
CA VAL A 131 -14.75 0.79 -2.14
C VAL A 131 -14.72 0.78 -0.62
N GLY A 132 -14.39 -0.37 -0.02
CA GLY A 132 -14.26 -0.50 1.43
C GLY A 132 -13.14 0.36 2.01
N GLY A 133 -12.00 0.44 1.31
CA GLY A 133 -10.88 1.28 1.67
C GLY A 133 -11.23 2.77 1.67
N VAL A 134 -11.89 3.26 0.63
CA VAL A 134 -12.35 4.66 0.53
C VAL A 134 -13.39 4.97 1.61
N ALA A 135 -14.38 4.10 1.82
CA ALA A 135 -15.38 4.26 2.87
C ALA A 135 -14.72 4.34 4.26
N LEU A 136 -13.77 3.43 4.52
CA LEU A 136 -13.01 3.42 5.77
C LEU A 136 -12.13 4.66 5.92
N GLU A 137 -11.50 5.15 4.84
CA GLU A 137 -10.71 6.39 4.86
C GLU A 137 -11.57 7.60 5.22
N ILE A 138 -12.76 7.73 4.63
CA ILE A 138 -13.71 8.81 4.94
C ILE A 138 -14.12 8.71 6.41
N PHE A 139 -14.49 7.53 6.88
CA PHE A 139 -14.89 7.29 8.28
C PHE A 139 -13.77 7.64 9.26
N LEU A 140 -12.55 7.12 9.03
CA LEU A 140 -11.41 7.35 9.91
C LEU A 140 -10.95 8.82 9.87
N THR A 141 -10.96 9.45 8.70
CA THR A 141 -10.65 10.88 8.57
C THR A 141 -11.59 11.75 9.41
N ARG A 142 -12.91 11.44 9.37
CA ARG A 142 -13.91 12.15 10.20
C ARG A 142 -13.73 11.86 11.69
N LYS A 143 -13.52 10.59 12.06
CA LYS A 143 -13.34 10.14 13.45
C LYS A 143 -12.10 10.71 14.13
N TYR A 144 -11.01 10.85 13.37
CA TYR A 144 -9.73 11.36 13.89
C TYR A 144 -9.46 12.83 13.56
N LYS A 145 -10.43 13.55 13.02
CA LYS A 145 -10.31 14.99 12.76
C LYS A 145 -9.96 15.73 14.04
N GLY A 146 -8.87 16.51 14.01
CA GLY A 146 -8.39 17.29 15.15
C GLY A 146 -7.69 16.49 16.26
N LYS A 147 -7.54 15.17 16.12
CA LYS A 147 -6.77 14.36 17.08
C LYS A 147 -5.29 14.36 16.70
N PRO A 148 -4.37 14.47 17.68
CA PRO A 148 -2.95 14.41 17.39
C PRO A 148 -2.57 13.06 16.79
N LEU A 149 -1.77 13.10 15.74
CA LEU A 149 -1.14 11.91 15.19
C LEU A 149 -0.16 11.36 16.22
N MET A 150 -0.12 10.04 16.36
CA MET A 150 0.97 9.37 17.06
C MET A 150 2.26 9.67 16.27
N VAL A 151 2.99 10.68 16.71
CA VAL A 151 4.29 10.99 16.14
C VAL A 151 5.22 9.90 16.62
N THR A 152 5.53 8.95 15.74
CA THR A 152 6.76 8.18 15.94
C THR A 152 7.87 9.21 15.81
N LEU A 153 8.41 9.63 16.95
CA LEU A 153 9.56 10.51 17.00
C LEU A 153 10.62 9.85 16.12
N ALA A 154 10.85 10.45 14.94
CA ALA A 154 11.96 10.04 14.10
C ALA A 154 13.18 10.15 15.03
N LEU A 155 13.84 9.01 15.29
CA LEU A 155 14.99 8.91 16.18
C LEU A 155 16.17 9.57 15.46
N THR A 156 16.14 10.90 15.35
CA THR A 156 17.33 11.69 15.03
C THR A 156 18.35 11.46 16.14
N ALA A 157 19.65 11.57 15.85
CA ALA A 157 20.71 11.39 16.84
C ALA A 157 20.47 12.28 18.08
N GLU A 158 19.89 13.47 17.87
CA GLU A 158 19.57 14.44 18.90
C GLU A 158 18.38 13.98 19.78
N ASN A 159 17.35 13.38 19.17
CA ASN A 159 16.22 12.81 19.91
C ASN A 159 16.60 11.54 20.69
N ARG A 160 17.60 10.77 20.22
CA ARG A 160 18.14 9.61 20.96
C ARG A 160 18.83 10.04 22.25
N THR A 161 19.63 11.11 22.19
CA THR A 161 20.33 11.62 23.39
C THR A 161 19.36 12.26 24.38
N LEU A 162 18.31 12.93 23.91
CA LEU A 162 17.22 13.47 24.75
C LEU A 162 16.39 12.34 25.38
N LEU A 163 16.02 11.30 24.62
CA LEU A 163 15.34 10.12 25.15
C LEU A 163 16.19 9.40 26.21
N ALA A 164 17.49 9.22 25.96
CA ALA A 164 18.42 8.62 26.93
C ALA A 164 18.51 9.45 28.21
N LYS A 165 18.50 10.79 28.14
CA LYS A 165 18.47 11.69 29.31
C LYS A 165 17.14 11.61 30.07
N VAL A 166 16.02 11.52 29.37
CA VAL A 166 14.68 11.35 29.98
C VAL A 166 14.58 9.97 30.65
N HIS A 167 15.08 8.92 30.02
CA HIS A 167 15.12 7.57 30.59
C HIS A 167 15.99 7.52 31.87
N LYS A 168 17.10 8.26 31.90
CA LYS A 168 17.98 8.34 33.06
C LYS A 168 17.40 9.17 34.19
N ALA A 169 16.59 10.21 33.86
CA ALA A 169 15.99 11.10 34.85
C ALA A 169 14.68 10.55 35.46
N GLN A 170 13.94 9.74 34.70
CA GLN A 170 12.64 9.19 35.13
C GLN A 170 12.47 7.73 34.61
N PRO A 171 13.20 6.75 35.18
CA PRO A 171 13.11 5.36 34.77
C PRO A 171 11.71 4.75 35.00
N GLU A 172 10.95 5.28 35.97
CA GLU A 172 9.58 4.84 36.29
C GLU A 172 8.60 5.01 35.12
N LEU A 173 8.76 6.07 34.31
CA LEU A 173 7.93 6.31 33.12
C LEU A 173 8.14 5.25 32.01
N VAL A 174 9.31 4.63 31.96
CA VAL A 174 9.63 3.57 30.99
C VAL A 174 9.00 2.25 31.43
N LEU A 175 9.12 1.93 32.71
CA LEU A 175 8.50 0.75 33.32
C LEU A 175 6.97 0.82 33.22
N GLU A 176 6.38 1.98 33.46
CA GLU A 176 4.95 2.21 33.33
C GLU A 176 4.46 2.01 31.89
N ARG A 177 5.24 2.43 30.89
CA ARG A 177 4.95 2.21 29.47
C ARG A 177 4.99 0.72 29.10
N GLU A 178 5.98 -0.04 29.55
CA GLU A 178 6.12 -1.47 29.27
C GLU A 178 5.02 -2.30 29.95
N GLN A 179 4.66 -1.97 31.17
CA GLN A 179 3.54 -2.58 31.87
C GLN A 179 2.19 -2.25 31.24
N LEU A 180 2.03 -1.04 30.72
CA LEU A 180 0.85 -0.59 29.99
C LEU A 180 0.66 -1.30 28.66
N VAL A 181 1.74 -1.57 27.93
CA VAL A 181 1.72 -2.35 26.67
C VAL A 181 1.26 -3.78 26.94
N ALA A 182 1.65 -4.36 28.08
CA ALA A 182 1.36 -5.74 28.45
C ALA A 182 -0.06 -5.96 29.01
N SER A 183 -0.72 -4.94 29.58
CA SER A 183 -1.90 -5.14 30.43
C SER A 183 -3.17 -4.42 30.00
N SER A 184 -3.17 -3.57 28.96
CA SER A 184 -4.31 -2.66 28.73
C SER A 184 -5.20 -2.99 27.55
N PRO A 185 -6.55 -2.84 27.69
CA PRO A 185 -7.47 -2.79 26.57
C PRO A 185 -7.06 -1.66 25.62
N ARG A 186 -7.12 -1.89 24.31
CA ARG A 186 -6.67 -1.01 23.23
C ARG A 186 -7.06 0.48 23.40
N LYS A 187 -8.19 0.75 24.02
CA LYS A 187 -8.72 2.10 24.24
C LYS A 187 -7.91 2.87 25.30
N LEU A 188 -7.57 2.21 26.40
CA LEU A 188 -6.77 2.77 27.50
C LEU A 188 -5.31 3.02 27.07
N PHE A 189 -4.77 2.11 26.25
CA PHE A 189 -3.44 2.25 25.64
C PHE A 189 -3.33 3.53 24.80
N ILE A 190 -4.35 3.81 23.96
CA ILE A 190 -4.36 5.01 23.10
C ILE A 190 -4.43 6.30 23.95
N GLU A 191 -5.27 6.34 24.98
CA GLU A 191 -5.45 7.51 25.84
C GLU A 191 -4.18 7.81 26.65
N ARG A 192 -3.55 6.79 27.21
CA ARG A 192 -2.32 6.95 28.02
C ARG A 192 -1.10 7.23 27.15
N THR A 193 -1.01 6.64 25.96
CA THR A 193 0.07 6.98 25.01
C THR A 193 -0.05 8.42 24.52
N ASN A 194 -1.26 8.94 24.34
CA ASN A 194 -1.49 10.34 24.00
C ASN A 194 -1.10 11.28 25.15
N ALA A 195 -1.44 10.94 26.39
CA ALA A 195 -1.04 11.71 27.57
C ALA A 195 0.49 11.74 27.75
N TYR A 196 1.15 10.61 27.59
CA TYR A 196 2.61 10.50 27.60
C TYR A 196 3.28 11.36 26.50
N ASN A 197 2.77 11.31 25.28
CA ASN A 197 3.29 12.11 24.17
C ASN A 197 3.12 13.63 24.41
N GLU A 198 2.04 14.04 25.05
CA GLU A 198 1.85 15.46 25.41
C GLU A 198 2.79 15.90 26.54
N GLN A 199 3.03 15.06 27.55
CA GLN A 199 4.02 15.34 28.59
C GLN A 199 5.43 15.45 28.01
N VAL A 200 5.83 14.56 27.10
CA VAL A 200 7.12 14.62 26.41
C VAL A 200 7.24 15.89 25.58
N LYS A 201 6.17 16.31 24.87
CA LYS A 201 6.16 17.58 24.12
C LYS A 201 6.29 18.80 25.02
N GLN A 202 5.62 18.82 26.18
CA GLN A 202 5.73 19.92 27.14
C GLN A 202 7.13 20.03 27.76
N MET A 203 7.74 18.87 28.10
CA MET A 203 9.13 18.83 28.58
C MET A 203 10.14 19.31 27.53
N LEU A 204 9.92 18.96 26.26
CA LEU A 204 10.75 19.42 25.15
C LEU A 204 10.59 20.92 24.88
N LYS A 205 9.38 21.49 25.01
CA LYS A 205 9.13 22.94 24.89
C LYS A 205 9.72 23.72 26.04
N GLY A 206 9.62 23.21 27.27
CA GLY A 206 10.23 23.85 28.44
C GLY A 206 11.75 23.96 28.33
N LYS A 207 12.42 22.89 27.87
CA LYS A 207 13.88 22.86 27.67
C LYS A 207 14.38 23.66 26.48
N LEU A 208 13.54 23.89 25.45
CA LEU A 208 13.86 24.81 24.34
C LEU A 208 13.74 26.29 24.78
N ALA A 209 12.83 26.59 25.72
CA ALA A 209 12.69 27.95 26.30
C ALA A 209 13.80 28.31 27.28
N GLU A 210 14.43 27.32 27.95
CA GLU A 210 15.57 27.53 28.84
C GLU A 210 16.92 27.70 28.08
N LYS A 211 16.95 27.45 26.76
CA LYS A 211 18.16 27.57 25.93
C LYS A 211 18.24 28.83 25.08
N ASN A 212 17.17 29.66 25.07
CA ASN A 212 17.12 30.98 24.46
C ASN A 212 17.16 32.07 25.55
#